data_a3ff996b77298f7ef7ddaea00896d9aa
#
_entry.id   a3ff996b77298f7ef7ddaea00896d9aa
#
_cell.length_a   1.000
_cell.length_b   1.000
_cell.length_c   1.000
_cell.angle_alpha   90.00
_cell.angle_beta   90.00
_cell.angle_gamma   90.00
#
_symmetry.space_group_name_H-M   'P 1'
#
loop_
_entity.id
_entity.type
_entity.pdbx_description
1 polymer ?
#
loop_
_entity_poly.entity_id
_entity_poly.type
_entity_poly.pdbx_seq_one_letter_code
_entity_poly.pdbx_strand_id
1 'polypeptide(L)'
;MYRYLTAVFIITFSMASGASAQFIAMKHKVKDLNTSTIWLRCSVGQAWDPALDTCTGKIIKLDHTQIDYATKEAKRQLGGNWRLPTRTELESLVCGQCPPPKIKSRYFPNVSPEAYWTSDKNIMSSRTFWSVNFSTGHSYSRFFPYQALPVLLVQAN
;
A
#
# COMPACT_ATOMS: atom_id res chain seq x y z
N MET A 1 -26.03 -64.21 -23.63
CA MET A 1 -25.66 -63.56 -22.35
C MET A 1 -24.99 -62.25 -22.66
N TYR A 2 -25.70 -61.12 -22.61
CA TYR A 2 -25.13 -59.77 -22.81
C TYR A 2 -24.86 -59.12 -21.47
N ARG A 3 -23.59 -58.86 -21.17
CA ARG A 3 -23.17 -58.15 -19.95
C ARG A 3 -23.13 -56.64 -20.28
N TYR A 4 -24.06 -55.86 -19.72
CA TYR A 4 -24.02 -54.40 -19.76
C TYR A 4 -22.99 -53.88 -18.76
N LEU A 5 -21.91 -53.27 -19.28
CA LEU A 5 -20.94 -52.49 -18.52
C LEU A 5 -21.50 -51.08 -18.34
N THR A 6 -21.99 -50.78 -17.16
CA THR A 6 -22.38 -49.41 -16.76
C THR A 6 -21.11 -48.60 -16.41
N ALA A 7 -20.72 -47.68 -17.30
CA ALA A 7 -19.67 -46.71 -16.99
C ALA A 7 -20.20 -45.65 -16.03
N VAL A 8 -19.67 -45.61 -14.82
CA VAL A 8 -19.94 -44.54 -13.84
C VAL A 8 -19.04 -43.35 -14.17
N PHE A 9 -19.63 -42.28 -14.65
CA PHE A 9 -18.93 -41.01 -14.88
C PHE A 9 -18.87 -40.23 -13.57
N ILE A 10 -17.68 -40.18 -12.95
CA ILE A 10 -17.43 -39.35 -11.76
C ILE A 10 -17.14 -37.92 -12.23
N ILE A 11 -18.11 -37.02 -12.06
CA ILE A 11 -17.92 -35.58 -12.31
C ILE A 11 -17.20 -35.00 -11.08
N THR A 12 -15.90 -34.73 -11.19
CA THR A 12 -15.15 -34.00 -10.19
C THR A 12 -15.48 -32.52 -10.30
N PHE A 13 -16.24 -32.03 -9.32
CA PHE A 13 -16.54 -30.58 -9.21
C PHE A 13 -15.31 -29.89 -8.61
N SER A 14 -14.48 -29.28 -9.46
CA SER A 14 -13.38 -28.42 -9.01
C SER A 14 -13.96 -27.14 -8.42
N MET A 15 -13.97 -27.02 -7.09
CA MET A 15 -14.26 -25.76 -6.42
C MET A 15 -13.10 -24.79 -6.68
N ALA A 16 -13.28 -23.88 -7.62
CA ALA A 16 -12.39 -22.74 -7.79
C ALA A 16 -12.52 -21.86 -6.53
N SER A 17 -11.53 -21.90 -5.66
CA SER A 17 -11.40 -20.98 -4.53
C SER A 17 -11.24 -19.57 -5.11
N GLY A 18 -12.33 -18.79 -5.12
CA GLY A 18 -12.29 -17.39 -5.51
C GLY A 18 -11.35 -16.64 -4.56
N ALA A 19 -10.17 -16.25 -5.05
CA ALA A 19 -9.29 -15.36 -4.31
C ALA A 19 -10.03 -14.04 -4.08
N SER A 20 -10.42 -13.77 -2.83
CA SER A 20 -11.03 -12.50 -2.44
C SER A 20 -10.04 -11.38 -2.76
N ALA A 21 -10.50 -10.39 -3.55
CA ALA A 21 -9.67 -9.23 -3.89
C ALA A 21 -9.48 -8.36 -2.64
N GLN A 22 -8.24 -8.21 -2.16
CA GLN A 22 -7.93 -7.34 -1.03
C GLN A 22 -8.20 -5.87 -1.34
N PHE A 23 -7.99 -5.43 -2.58
CA PHE A 23 -8.02 -4.03 -2.96
C PHE A 23 -9.05 -3.73 -4.04
N ILE A 24 -9.69 -2.56 -3.92
CA ILE A 24 -10.53 -1.96 -4.97
C ILE A 24 -9.88 -0.66 -5.41
N ALA A 25 -9.47 -0.59 -6.70
CA ALA A 25 -8.93 0.64 -7.28
C ALA A 25 -10.05 1.63 -7.60
N MET A 26 -9.85 2.90 -7.25
CA MET A 26 -10.79 4.01 -7.42
C MET A 26 -10.04 5.24 -7.96
N LYS A 27 -9.63 5.21 -9.23
CA LYS A 27 -8.78 6.26 -9.85
C LYS A 27 -7.48 6.43 -9.04
N HIS A 28 -7.23 7.64 -8.50
CA HIS A 28 -6.06 7.97 -7.68
C HIS A 28 -6.08 7.35 -6.26
N LYS A 29 -7.16 6.66 -5.89
CA LYS A 29 -7.32 6.01 -4.57
C LYS A 29 -7.42 4.50 -4.72
N VAL A 30 -7.17 3.82 -3.62
CA VAL A 30 -7.43 2.39 -3.48
C VAL A 30 -7.99 2.12 -2.10
N LYS A 31 -9.05 1.31 -2.03
CA LYS A 31 -9.63 0.82 -0.77
C LYS A 31 -9.06 -0.55 -0.46
N ASP A 32 -8.49 -0.71 0.72
CA ASP A 32 -8.16 -2.00 1.29
C ASP A 32 -9.40 -2.57 2.00
N LEU A 33 -9.89 -3.69 1.53
CA LEU A 33 -11.09 -4.33 2.07
C LEU A 33 -10.84 -5.03 3.41
N ASN A 34 -9.62 -5.43 3.69
CA ASN A 34 -9.27 -6.11 4.95
C ASN A 34 -9.27 -5.13 6.13
N THR A 35 -8.80 -3.90 5.90
CA THR A 35 -8.67 -2.87 6.93
C THR A 35 -9.71 -1.76 6.79
N SER A 36 -10.49 -1.75 5.70
CA SER A 36 -11.42 -0.67 5.32
C SER A 36 -10.76 0.70 5.11
N THR A 37 -9.43 0.76 5.02
CA THR A 37 -8.69 2.00 4.81
C THR A 37 -8.67 2.41 3.34
N ILE A 38 -8.63 3.73 3.11
CA ILE A 38 -8.50 4.33 1.78
C ILE A 38 -7.12 4.98 1.67
N TRP A 39 -6.39 4.61 0.64
CA TRP A 39 -5.03 5.07 0.38
C TRP A 39 -4.97 5.95 -0.87
N LEU A 40 -4.03 6.90 -0.91
CA LEU A 40 -3.55 7.42 -2.19
C LEU A 40 -2.66 6.36 -2.84
N ARG A 41 -2.86 6.13 -4.14
CA ARG A 41 -2.07 5.15 -4.91
C ARG A 41 -0.66 5.64 -5.20
N CYS A 42 -0.50 6.98 -5.28
CA CYS A 42 0.78 7.62 -5.59
C CYS A 42 1.48 8.11 -4.32
N SER A 43 2.80 7.97 -4.30
CA SER A 43 3.63 8.60 -3.28
C SER A 43 3.59 10.12 -3.42
N VAL A 44 3.84 10.84 -2.32
CA VAL A 44 3.93 12.31 -2.34
C VAL A 44 4.96 12.78 -3.39
N GLY A 45 4.58 13.79 -4.17
CA GLY A 45 5.36 14.31 -5.30
C GLY A 45 4.97 13.72 -6.65
N GLN A 46 4.28 12.58 -6.68
CA GLN A 46 3.74 12.00 -7.90
C GLN A 46 2.29 12.44 -8.13
N ALA A 47 1.88 12.44 -9.40
CA ALA A 47 0.51 12.67 -9.82
C ALA A 47 -0.08 11.41 -10.45
N TRP A 48 -1.38 11.18 -10.22
CA TRP A 48 -2.11 10.11 -10.87
C TRP A 48 -2.40 10.47 -12.33
N ASP A 49 -1.99 9.62 -13.25
CA ASP A 49 -2.34 9.72 -14.68
C ASP A 49 -3.46 8.73 -15.00
N PRO A 50 -4.69 9.21 -15.24
CA PRO A 50 -5.83 8.34 -15.53
C PRO A 50 -5.76 7.68 -16.92
N ALA A 51 -5.01 8.25 -17.86
CA ALA A 51 -4.86 7.68 -19.20
C ALA A 51 -3.91 6.48 -19.21
N LEU A 52 -2.90 6.52 -18.37
CA LEU A 52 -1.90 5.47 -18.24
C LEU A 52 -2.17 4.52 -17.07
N ASP A 53 -3.22 4.77 -16.25
CA ASP A 53 -3.54 4.06 -15.01
C ASP A 53 -2.32 3.90 -14.08
N THR A 54 -1.53 4.96 -13.93
CA THR A 54 -0.26 4.94 -13.19
C THR A 54 0.05 6.25 -12.47
N CYS A 55 1.10 6.23 -11.64
CA CYS A 55 1.65 7.43 -11.01
C CYS A 55 2.82 7.96 -11.85
N THR A 56 2.82 9.26 -12.13
CA THR A 56 3.85 9.97 -12.90
C THR A 56 4.54 11.03 -12.02
N GLY A 57 5.71 11.49 -12.44
CA GLY A 57 6.50 12.45 -11.70
C GLY A 57 7.49 11.80 -10.72
N LYS A 58 8.17 12.66 -9.96
CA LYS A 58 9.21 12.22 -9.01
C LYS A 58 8.65 12.13 -7.60
N ILE A 59 9.01 11.06 -6.89
CA ILE A 59 8.74 10.95 -5.46
C ILE A 59 9.54 12.03 -4.72
N ILE A 60 8.85 12.79 -3.87
CA ILE A 60 9.47 13.75 -2.97
C ILE A 60 9.66 13.08 -1.62
N LYS A 61 10.89 13.12 -1.12
CA LYS A 61 11.21 12.66 0.23
C LYS A 61 11.03 13.82 1.20
N LEU A 62 10.35 13.55 2.31
CA LEU A 62 10.00 14.55 3.31
C LEU A 62 10.60 14.17 4.66
N ASP A 63 11.02 15.16 5.40
CA ASP A 63 11.22 15.04 6.84
C ASP A 63 9.87 15.20 7.60
N HIS A 64 9.86 14.91 8.88
CA HIS A 64 8.62 14.96 9.67
C HIS A 64 8.00 16.36 9.77
N THR A 65 8.77 17.42 9.63
CA THR A 65 8.26 18.81 9.69
C THR A 65 7.50 19.20 8.43
N GLN A 66 7.81 18.56 7.31
CA GLN A 66 7.22 18.82 6.00
C GLN A 66 5.91 18.03 5.77
N ILE A 67 5.63 17.01 6.58
CA ILE A 67 4.48 16.11 6.38
C ILE A 67 3.15 16.84 6.55
N ASP A 68 3.05 17.74 7.53
CA ASP A 68 1.85 18.56 7.75
C ASP A 68 1.51 19.41 6.52
N TYR A 69 2.51 19.96 5.87
CA TYR A 69 2.30 20.71 4.63
C TYR A 69 1.82 19.79 3.50
N ALA A 70 2.44 18.62 3.35
CA ALA A 70 2.06 17.65 2.31
C ALA A 70 0.62 17.14 2.49
N THR A 71 0.18 16.88 3.72
CA THR A 71 -1.20 16.44 4.00
C THR A 71 -2.23 17.53 3.71
N LYS A 72 -1.93 18.79 4.05
CA LYS A 72 -2.76 19.96 3.71
C LYS A 72 -2.86 20.16 2.20
N GLU A 73 -1.75 19.99 1.51
CA GLU A 73 -1.70 20.12 0.04
C GLU A 73 -2.49 18.98 -0.63
N ALA A 74 -2.36 17.75 -0.16
CA ALA A 74 -3.17 16.63 -0.63
C ALA A 74 -4.68 16.88 -0.43
N LYS A 75 -5.07 17.43 0.72
CA LYS A 75 -6.46 17.84 0.98
C LYS A 75 -6.94 18.91 0.00
N ARG A 76 -6.11 19.91 -0.26
CA ARG A 76 -6.45 21.01 -1.17
C ARG A 76 -6.64 20.53 -2.62
N GLN A 77 -5.79 19.61 -3.08
CA GLN A 77 -5.79 19.13 -4.47
C GLN A 77 -6.80 18.01 -4.71
N LEU A 78 -6.96 17.08 -3.76
CA LEU A 78 -7.68 15.82 -3.95
C LEU A 78 -8.94 15.71 -3.09
N GLY A 79 -9.18 16.69 -2.20
CA GLY A 79 -10.23 16.62 -1.18
C GLY A 79 -9.94 15.54 -0.12
N GLY A 80 -10.87 15.39 0.83
CA GLY A 80 -10.72 14.44 1.94
C GLY A 80 -9.72 14.91 3.00
N ASN A 81 -9.54 14.10 4.03
CA ASN A 81 -8.53 14.31 5.05
C ASN A 81 -7.46 13.23 4.93
N TRP A 82 -6.21 13.65 4.85
CA TRP A 82 -5.06 12.74 4.66
C TRP A 82 -4.12 12.83 5.85
N ARG A 83 -3.49 11.70 6.18
CA ARG A 83 -2.50 11.59 7.24
C ARG A 83 -1.42 10.57 6.88
N LEU A 84 -0.34 10.55 7.65
CA LEU A 84 0.57 9.42 7.64
C LEU A 84 -0.17 8.14 8.10
N PRO A 85 0.17 7.01 7.52
CA PRO A 85 -0.27 5.72 8.03
C PRO A 85 0.43 5.39 9.36
N THR A 86 -0.24 4.62 10.19
CA THR A 86 0.42 3.92 11.29
C THR A 86 1.36 2.84 10.74
N ARG A 87 2.26 2.32 11.57
CA ARG A 87 3.13 1.21 11.18
C ARG A 87 2.31 0.00 10.74
N THR A 88 1.31 -0.40 11.50
CA THR A 88 0.46 -1.55 11.19
C THR A 88 -0.30 -1.36 9.86
N GLU A 89 -0.81 -0.16 9.60
CA GLU A 89 -1.45 0.15 8.33
C GLU A 89 -0.48 -0.01 7.16
N LEU A 90 0.73 0.56 7.26
CA LEU A 90 1.69 0.49 6.17
C LEU A 90 2.26 -0.94 6.00
N GLU A 91 2.44 -1.69 7.09
CA GLU A 91 2.79 -3.12 7.06
C GLU A 91 1.75 -3.97 6.33
N SER A 92 0.45 -3.63 6.41
CA SER A 92 -0.62 -4.36 5.72
C SER A 92 -0.51 -4.30 4.19
N LEU A 93 0.22 -3.33 3.64
CA LEU A 93 0.50 -3.22 2.21
C LEU A 93 1.65 -4.10 1.74
N VAL A 94 2.44 -4.67 2.66
CA VAL A 94 3.61 -5.47 2.31
C VAL A 94 3.19 -6.77 1.63
N CYS A 95 3.68 -6.94 0.41
CA CYS A 95 3.54 -8.17 -0.35
C CYS A 95 4.82 -9.01 -0.20
N GLY A 96 4.80 -9.99 0.71
CA GLY A 96 5.97 -10.81 1.01
C GLY A 96 6.54 -11.55 -0.20
N GLN A 97 5.70 -11.97 -1.13
CA GLN A 97 6.08 -12.72 -2.33
C GLN A 97 6.37 -11.85 -3.55
N CYS A 98 6.08 -10.55 -3.48
CA CYS A 98 6.41 -9.63 -4.57
C CYS A 98 7.94 -9.39 -4.63
N PRO A 99 8.50 -9.20 -5.85
CA PRO A 99 9.83 -8.62 -5.94
C PRO A 99 9.83 -7.18 -5.40
N PRO A 100 10.99 -6.59 -5.07
CA PRO A 100 11.06 -5.17 -4.72
C PRO A 100 10.55 -4.26 -5.87
N PRO A 101 9.74 -3.25 -5.53
CA PRO A 101 9.19 -2.95 -4.21
C PRO A 101 8.17 -4.00 -3.77
N LYS A 102 8.28 -4.44 -2.51
CA LYS A 102 7.42 -5.45 -1.90
C LYS A 102 6.01 -4.88 -1.58
N ILE A 103 5.33 -4.44 -2.61
CA ILE A 103 3.97 -3.92 -2.58
C ILE A 103 3.28 -4.31 -3.89
N LYS A 104 1.96 -4.43 -3.90
CA LYS A 104 1.21 -4.78 -5.12
C LYS A 104 1.20 -3.60 -6.10
N SER A 105 2.15 -3.58 -7.04
CA SER A 105 2.36 -2.50 -8.01
C SER A 105 1.13 -2.17 -8.88
N ARG A 106 0.24 -3.13 -9.11
CA ARG A 106 -1.04 -2.90 -9.77
C ARG A 106 -1.89 -1.83 -9.06
N TYR A 107 -1.82 -1.78 -7.72
CA TYR A 107 -2.60 -0.86 -6.90
C TYR A 107 -1.79 0.36 -6.46
N PHE A 108 -0.49 0.19 -6.31
CA PHE A 108 0.48 1.22 -5.89
C PHE A 108 1.62 1.31 -6.91
N PRO A 109 1.35 1.87 -8.10
CA PRO A 109 2.35 1.93 -9.15
C PRO A 109 3.47 2.92 -8.81
N ASN A 110 4.68 2.57 -9.26
CA ASN A 110 5.87 3.41 -9.15
C ASN A 110 6.27 3.80 -7.71
N VAL A 111 5.92 2.94 -6.72
CA VAL A 111 6.47 3.04 -5.37
C VAL A 111 7.95 2.66 -5.41
N SER A 112 8.81 3.42 -4.72
CA SER A 112 10.25 3.11 -4.65
C SER A 112 10.55 1.98 -3.64
N PRO A 113 11.58 1.13 -3.92
CA PRO A 113 11.98 0.06 -3.01
C PRO A 113 12.85 0.59 -1.87
N GLU A 114 12.30 1.41 -1.01
CA GLU A 114 12.99 2.02 0.13
C GLU A 114 12.09 2.16 1.35
N ALA A 115 12.58 2.76 2.43
CA ALA A 115 11.83 2.97 3.66
C ALA A 115 10.84 4.14 3.49
N TYR A 116 9.60 3.95 3.93
CA TYR A 116 8.51 4.93 3.94
C TYR A 116 8.15 5.31 5.37
N TRP A 117 7.80 6.58 5.59
CA TRP A 117 7.40 7.08 6.91
C TRP A 117 6.11 6.46 7.42
N THR A 118 6.08 6.23 8.73
CA THR A 118 4.85 6.01 9.51
C THR A 118 4.66 7.12 10.54
N SER A 119 3.45 7.23 11.10
CA SER A 119 3.17 8.18 12.20
C SER A 119 3.73 7.73 13.55
N ASP A 120 4.16 6.47 13.67
CA ASP A 120 4.50 5.87 14.96
C ASP A 120 5.90 6.24 15.41
N LYS A 121 5.98 6.83 16.60
CA LYS A 121 7.25 7.02 17.32
C LYS A 121 7.72 5.70 17.91
N ASN A 122 9.03 5.55 18.02
CA ASN A 122 9.61 4.45 18.74
C ASN A 122 9.45 4.68 20.25
N ILE A 123 8.75 3.79 20.95
CA ILE A 123 8.51 3.89 22.40
C ILE A 123 9.82 3.80 23.19
N MET A 124 10.79 3.00 22.73
CA MET A 124 12.09 2.81 23.38
C MET A 124 13.06 3.97 23.12
N SER A 125 12.80 4.76 22.07
CA SER A 125 13.61 5.93 21.70
C SER A 125 12.70 7.01 21.15
N SER A 126 12.29 7.94 22.01
CA SER A 126 11.37 9.04 21.66
C SER A 126 11.89 9.98 20.56
N ARG A 127 13.16 9.81 20.18
CA ARG A 127 13.81 10.59 19.10
C ARG A 127 13.65 10.01 17.72
N THR A 128 13.17 8.76 17.60
CA THR A 128 13.08 8.06 16.32
C THR A 128 11.66 7.61 16.01
N PHE A 129 11.40 7.41 14.72
CA PHE A 129 10.12 6.95 14.19
C PHE A 129 10.27 5.62 13.49
N TRP A 130 9.16 4.89 13.40
CA TRP A 130 9.05 3.69 12.60
C TRP A 130 8.92 4.03 11.11
N SER A 131 9.45 3.14 10.31
CA SER A 131 9.29 3.12 8.86
C SER A 131 9.04 1.70 8.40
N VAL A 132 8.40 1.54 7.24
CA VAL A 132 8.29 0.26 6.54
C VAL A 132 9.10 0.33 5.27
N ASN A 133 9.99 -0.63 5.06
CA ASN A 133 10.87 -0.66 3.90
C ASN A 133 10.34 -1.62 2.84
N PHE A 134 9.90 -1.07 1.72
CA PHE A 134 9.38 -1.87 0.60
C PHE A 134 10.48 -2.60 -0.21
N SER A 135 11.76 -2.37 0.05
CA SER A 135 12.81 -3.24 -0.52
C SER A 135 12.87 -4.59 0.19
N THR A 136 12.76 -4.58 1.52
CA THR A 136 12.90 -5.78 2.36
C THR A 136 11.59 -6.36 2.86
N GLY A 137 10.54 -5.55 2.95
CA GLY A 137 9.26 -5.88 3.58
C GLY A 137 9.28 -5.79 5.11
N HIS A 138 10.34 -5.23 5.71
CA HIS A 138 10.49 -5.14 7.16
C HIS A 138 10.32 -3.72 7.68
N SER A 139 9.96 -3.60 8.97
CA SER A 139 9.85 -2.33 9.68
C SER A 139 11.10 -2.04 10.48
N TYR A 140 11.46 -0.75 10.55
CA TYR A 140 12.64 -0.26 11.26
C TYR A 140 12.30 0.97 12.08
N SER A 141 12.75 1.03 13.35
CA SER A 141 12.46 2.12 14.29
C SER A 141 13.64 3.07 14.51
N ARG A 142 14.49 3.27 13.52
CA ARG A 142 15.78 3.95 13.64
C ARG A 142 15.90 5.29 12.92
N PHE A 143 14.82 5.79 12.33
CA PHE A 143 14.87 7.00 11.55
C PHE A 143 14.57 8.24 12.39
N PHE A 144 15.46 9.22 12.33
CA PHE A 144 15.30 10.50 12.99
C PHE A 144 14.37 11.42 12.19
N PRO A 145 13.59 12.31 12.83
CA PRO A 145 12.59 13.14 12.16
C PRO A 145 13.14 14.08 11.09
N TYR A 146 14.42 14.41 11.14
CA TYR A 146 15.09 15.26 10.14
C TYR A 146 15.55 14.50 8.88
N GLN A 147 15.44 13.17 8.88
CA GLN A 147 15.76 12.38 7.69
C GLN A 147 14.62 12.45 6.70
N ALA A 148 14.94 12.47 5.42
CA ALA A 148 13.93 12.57 4.36
C ALA A 148 13.61 11.18 3.79
N LEU A 149 12.36 10.74 3.94
CA LEU A 149 11.82 9.50 3.37
C LEU A 149 10.59 9.76 2.52
N PRO A 150 10.28 8.85 1.58
CA PRO A 150 9.02 8.85 0.85
C PRO A 150 7.82 8.71 1.80
N VAL A 151 6.66 9.15 1.30
CA VAL A 151 5.40 9.13 2.02
C VAL A 151 4.29 8.57 1.13
N LEU A 152 3.54 7.60 1.65
CA LEU A 152 2.20 7.25 1.19
C LEU A 152 1.19 7.83 2.19
N LEU A 153 0.05 8.30 1.70
CA LEU A 153 -0.99 8.88 2.55
C LEU A 153 -2.22 7.98 2.61
N VAL A 154 -2.79 7.92 3.81
CA VAL A 154 -4.05 7.21 4.11
C VAL A 154 -5.10 8.22 4.52
N GLN A 155 -6.38 7.93 4.20
CA GLN A 155 -7.48 8.80 4.59
C GLN A 155 -7.72 8.69 6.09
N ALA A 156 -7.83 9.83 6.76
CA ALA A 156 -8.30 9.88 8.14
C ALA A 156 -9.79 9.55 8.18
N ASN A 157 -10.18 8.70 9.12
CA ASN A 157 -11.58 8.38 9.42
C ASN A 157 -12.25 9.55 10.14
#